data_44175e93707a46da04e87c462cf42312
#
_entry.id   44175e93707a46da04e87c462cf42312
#
_cell.length_a   1.000
_cell.length_b   1.000
_cell.length_c   1.000
_cell.angle_alpha   90.00
_cell.angle_beta   90.00
_cell.angle_gamma   90.00
#
_symmetry.space_group_name_H-M   'P 1'
#
loop_
_entity.id
_entity.type
_entity.pdbx_description
1 polymer ?
#
loop_
_entity_poly.entity_id
_entity_poly.type
_entity_poly.pdbx_seq_one_letter_code
_entity_poly.pdbx_strand_id
1 'polypeptide(L)'
;MSYVYQQVLQRLLGHFTRAERTALQLLIQRLIVAAGGIERIASFKVMVAFSGGKDSAYTVAFLRAAQLSIAGRSPATFNLRIATMRHAGMTPAVMGNIQRTYSGLFLHDDPRVELLVVDNQYVQVFEPDLPFSQAGREQNRSDMLLSGHLSAGDGRTTFCNSCYLGIAEFFGRAAAWGTGVDALVSGDSRKEQKQYIAWIMRLVPRNAQRFSDWGNQNFNGVLRTIDSIGQAYYQELYGDGSETAGRVVRPLGFPNKSVVPSYITISDLMHSNVEEHWNLLTEFLGFRFDDLAFSFSESDCANPLLMAHMRGLKAQYVQGRAYADGIAEYLELAKTMMRRKQMPQRLIDQALGAYVGEARLQARRELAAAFALEGFGLNEAQLVCLLFSPFVDEGRDLEIFLRRCHPGMLVALPDLHKALAGVSAPEQVIQWLIDISGLSIKGLQNLYLKQRVDFSQQHSIIARVRAADPDKRKISTVDSVTGEAVTEMISGR
;
A
#
# COMPACT_ATOMS: atom_id res chain seq x y z
N MET A 1 -5.90 -31.63 20.97
CA MET A 1 -6.26 -30.88 19.73
C MET A 1 -7.65 -31.37 19.29
N SER A 2 -8.57 -30.45 18.93
CA SER A 2 -9.92 -30.82 18.49
C SER A 2 -9.87 -31.53 17.12
N TYR A 3 -10.91 -32.30 16.79
CA TYR A 3 -11.03 -33.00 15.51
C TYR A 3 -10.88 -32.05 14.31
N VAL A 4 -11.51 -30.87 14.38
CA VAL A 4 -11.47 -29.86 13.32
C VAL A 4 -10.03 -29.44 13.02
N TYR A 5 -9.24 -29.15 14.05
CA TYR A 5 -7.84 -28.73 13.85
C TYR A 5 -6.96 -29.86 13.31
N GLN A 6 -7.27 -31.12 13.64
CA GLN A 6 -6.59 -32.27 13.04
C GLN A 6 -6.89 -32.35 11.53
N GLN A 7 -8.14 -32.15 11.13
CA GLN A 7 -8.52 -32.12 9.71
C GLN A 7 -7.86 -30.99 8.95
N VAL A 8 -7.81 -29.78 9.53
CA VAL A 8 -7.09 -28.63 8.93
C VAL A 8 -5.61 -28.97 8.72
N LEU A 9 -4.95 -29.52 9.73
CA LEU A 9 -3.54 -29.92 9.62
C LEU A 9 -3.33 -31.00 8.55
N GLN A 10 -4.16 -32.04 8.51
CA GLN A 10 -4.06 -33.10 7.51
C GLN A 10 -4.22 -32.57 6.09
N ARG A 11 -5.19 -31.68 5.86
CA ARG A 11 -5.40 -31.04 4.55
C ARG A 11 -4.22 -30.17 4.16
N LEU A 12 -3.70 -29.33 5.06
CA LEU A 12 -2.50 -28.52 4.81
C LEU A 12 -1.31 -29.39 4.43
N LEU A 13 -1.04 -30.44 5.20
CA LEU A 13 0.04 -31.38 4.91
C LEU A 13 -0.18 -32.14 3.59
N GLY A 14 -1.43 -32.36 3.18
CA GLY A 14 -1.78 -32.92 1.88
C GLY A 14 -1.35 -32.07 0.69
N HIS A 15 -1.40 -30.76 0.84
CA HIS A 15 -0.95 -29.81 -0.18
C HIS A 15 0.57 -29.57 -0.18
N PHE A 16 1.27 -29.89 0.92
CA PHE A 16 2.70 -29.66 1.03
C PHE A 16 3.51 -30.78 0.36
N THR A 17 4.47 -30.40 -0.43
CA THR A 17 5.51 -31.29 -0.98
C THR A 17 6.36 -31.89 0.14
N ARG A 18 7.17 -32.90 -0.20
CA ARG A 18 8.13 -33.47 0.77
C ARG A 18 9.14 -32.43 1.27
N ALA A 19 9.61 -31.56 0.40
CA ALA A 19 10.54 -30.48 0.77
C ALA A 19 9.90 -29.49 1.75
N GLU A 20 8.66 -29.07 1.51
CA GLU A 20 7.91 -28.17 2.39
C GLU A 20 7.59 -28.80 3.75
N ARG A 21 7.30 -30.08 3.79
CA ARG A 21 7.14 -30.81 5.08
C ARG A 21 8.44 -30.85 5.87
N THR A 22 9.60 -30.96 5.20
CA THR A 22 10.91 -30.86 5.85
C THR A 22 11.15 -29.45 6.35
N ALA A 23 10.88 -28.43 5.52
CA ALA A 23 10.96 -27.02 5.89
C ALA A 23 10.03 -26.68 7.07
N LEU A 24 8.83 -27.27 7.13
CA LEU A 24 7.92 -27.14 8.27
C LEU A 24 8.53 -27.66 9.58
N GLN A 25 9.27 -28.78 9.57
CA GLN A 25 9.96 -29.27 10.76
C GLN A 25 11.06 -28.30 11.20
N LEU A 26 11.80 -27.70 10.24
CA LEU A 26 12.80 -26.68 10.54
C LEU A 26 12.17 -25.41 11.13
N LEU A 27 11.00 -24.98 10.60
CA LEU A 27 10.25 -23.86 11.16
C LEU A 27 9.82 -24.16 12.60
N ILE A 28 9.27 -25.35 12.86
CA ILE A 28 8.86 -25.77 14.21
C ILE A 28 10.04 -25.68 15.19
N GLN A 29 11.20 -26.22 14.81
CA GLN A 29 12.42 -26.14 15.63
C GLN A 29 12.86 -24.70 15.87
N ARG A 30 12.82 -23.86 14.83
CA ARG A 30 13.17 -22.43 14.92
C ARG A 30 12.27 -21.68 15.91
N LEU A 31 10.96 -21.96 15.89
CA LEU A 31 9.99 -21.37 16.82
C LEU A 31 10.17 -21.88 18.25
N ILE A 32 10.44 -23.16 18.46
CA ILE A 32 10.70 -23.73 19.79
C ILE A 32 11.99 -23.12 20.39
N VAL A 33 13.04 -22.98 19.58
CA VAL A 33 14.29 -22.34 20.02
C VAL A 33 14.06 -20.87 20.38
N ALA A 34 13.31 -20.13 19.53
CA ALA A 34 12.98 -18.74 19.79
C ALA A 34 12.13 -18.55 21.07
N ALA A 35 11.26 -19.49 21.38
CA ALA A 35 10.47 -19.49 22.61
C ALA A 35 11.32 -19.81 23.85
N GLY A 36 12.56 -20.29 23.68
CA GLY A 36 13.43 -20.75 24.78
C GLY A 36 13.11 -22.16 25.29
N GLY A 37 12.50 -22.99 24.44
CA GLY A 37 12.16 -24.39 24.71
C GLY A 37 10.67 -24.68 24.58
N ILE A 38 10.34 -25.97 24.46
CA ILE A 38 8.94 -26.43 24.29
C ILE A 38 8.07 -26.11 25.53
N GLU A 39 8.66 -26.03 26.72
CA GLU A 39 7.96 -25.71 27.97
C GLU A 39 7.47 -24.27 28.02
N ARG A 40 8.11 -23.38 27.26
CA ARG A 40 7.76 -21.95 27.18
C ARG A 40 6.86 -21.63 26.00
N ILE A 41 6.60 -22.59 25.12
CA ILE A 41 5.88 -22.37 23.86
C ILE A 41 4.45 -21.83 24.09
N ALA A 42 3.81 -22.20 25.20
CA ALA A 42 2.45 -21.77 25.54
C ALA A 42 2.33 -20.26 25.79
N SER A 43 3.38 -19.64 26.31
CA SER A 43 3.44 -18.19 26.57
C SER A 43 4.04 -17.40 25.39
N PHE A 44 4.62 -18.08 24.41
CA PHE A 44 5.26 -17.44 23.26
C PHE A 44 4.22 -16.95 22.26
N LYS A 45 4.25 -15.66 21.96
CA LYS A 45 3.33 -15.03 21.02
C LYS A 45 4.05 -14.54 19.77
N VAL A 46 3.64 -15.06 18.62
CA VAL A 46 4.22 -14.78 17.31
C VAL A 46 3.26 -13.93 16.49
N MET A 47 3.75 -12.87 15.87
CA MET A 47 2.99 -12.06 14.94
C MET A 47 3.48 -12.25 13.51
N VAL A 48 2.53 -12.29 12.56
CA VAL A 48 2.77 -12.26 11.12
C VAL A 48 1.92 -11.17 10.46
N ALA A 49 2.50 -10.45 9.51
CA ALA A 49 1.77 -9.52 8.66
C ALA A 49 1.08 -10.30 7.52
N PHE A 50 -0.19 -9.98 7.27
CA PHE A 50 -0.98 -10.57 6.21
C PHE A 50 -1.61 -9.50 5.34
N SER A 51 -1.14 -9.36 4.11
CA SER A 51 -1.64 -8.36 3.15
C SER A 51 -2.87 -8.79 2.37
N GLY A 52 -3.32 -10.06 2.51
CA GLY A 52 -4.36 -10.64 1.66
C GLY A 52 -3.87 -11.08 0.27
N GLY A 53 -2.59 -10.90 -0.04
CA GLY A 53 -1.96 -11.40 -1.25
C GLY A 53 -1.56 -12.88 -1.14
N LYS A 54 -1.28 -13.50 -2.28
CA LYS A 54 -0.98 -14.94 -2.40
C LYS A 54 0.19 -15.42 -1.53
N ASP A 55 1.31 -14.67 -1.51
CA ASP A 55 2.53 -15.07 -0.80
C ASP A 55 2.34 -14.98 0.71
N SER A 56 1.66 -13.94 1.19
CA SER A 56 1.33 -13.80 2.60
C SER A 56 0.26 -14.80 3.04
N ALA A 57 -0.68 -15.21 2.18
CA ALA A 57 -1.63 -16.28 2.46
C ALA A 57 -0.92 -17.63 2.67
N TYR A 58 0.06 -17.96 1.82
CA TYR A 58 0.91 -19.12 2.00
C TYR A 58 1.70 -19.06 3.33
N THR A 59 2.28 -17.90 3.65
CA THR A 59 3.01 -17.69 4.91
C THR A 59 2.12 -17.98 6.13
N VAL A 60 0.89 -17.47 6.14
CA VAL A 60 -0.09 -17.72 7.21
C VAL A 60 -0.43 -19.20 7.31
N ALA A 61 -0.68 -19.87 6.17
CA ALA A 61 -0.96 -21.31 6.12
C ALA A 61 0.22 -22.13 6.66
N PHE A 62 1.44 -21.78 6.33
CA PHE A 62 2.65 -22.46 6.79
C PHE A 62 2.87 -22.31 8.30
N LEU A 63 2.66 -21.09 8.85
CA LEU A 63 2.69 -20.83 10.28
C LEU A 63 1.56 -21.58 11.02
N ARG A 64 0.35 -21.64 10.44
CA ARG A 64 -0.77 -22.39 11.00
C ARG A 64 -0.45 -23.88 11.05
N ALA A 65 0.15 -24.44 10.00
CA ALA A 65 0.60 -25.82 10.00
C ALA A 65 1.63 -26.10 11.11
N ALA A 66 2.57 -25.19 11.36
CA ALA A 66 3.54 -25.29 12.45
C ALA A 66 2.83 -25.26 13.81
N GLN A 67 1.91 -24.32 14.03
CA GLN A 67 1.14 -24.19 15.28
C GLN A 67 0.35 -25.48 15.58
N LEU A 68 -0.36 -26.01 14.60
CA LEU A 68 -1.15 -27.23 14.76
C LEU A 68 -0.28 -28.48 14.90
N SER A 69 0.88 -28.54 14.24
CA SER A 69 1.84 -29.64 14.40
C SER A 69 2.42 -29.71 15.81
N ILE A 70 2.73 -28.58 16.42
CA ILE A 70 3.17 -28.51 17.82
C ILE A 70 2.02 -28.93 18.74
N ALA A 71 0.81 -28.40 18.55
CA ALA A 71 -0.38 -28.74 19.33
C ALA A 71 -0.77 -30.23 19.26
N GLY A 72 -0.36 -30.94 18.21
CA GLY A 72 -0.58 -32.36 18.06
C GLY A 72 0.41 -33.24 18.84
N ARG A 73 1.55 -32.67 19.26
CA ARG A 73 2.65 -33.40 19.93
C ARG A 73 2.95 -32.93 21.34
N SER A 74 2.44 -31.77 21.72
CA SER A 74 2.65 -31.12 23.02
C SER A 74 1.30 -30.68 23.59
N PRO A 75 1.17 -30.58 24.94
CA PRO A 75 -0.03 -30.07 25.59
C PRO A 75 -0.43 -28.68 25.15
N ALA A 76 0.56 -27.87 24.72
CA ALA A 76 0.37 -26.49 24.32
C ALA A 76 1.16 -26.12 23.07
N THR A 77 0.82 -25.00 22.45
CA THR A 77 1.53 -24.42 21.30
C THR A 77 1.60 -22.89 21.45
N PHE A 78 2.31 -22.20 20.56
CA PHE A 78 2.41 -20.75 20.58
C PHE A 78 1.11 -20.04 20.21
N ASN A 79 0.97 -18.80 20.65
CA ASN A 79 -0.11 -17.90 20.27
C ASN A 79 0.25 -17.21 18.95
N LEU A 80 -0.68 -17.17 18.01
CA LEU A 80 -0.48 -16.58 16.70
C LEU A 80 -1.31 -15.30 16.54
N ARG A 81 -0.65 -14.17 16.33
CA ARG A 81 -1.27 -12.92 15.95
C ARG A 81 -1.09 -12.71 14.45
N ILE A 82 -2.19 -12.52 13.74
CA ILE A 82 -2.18 -12.19 12.32
C ILE A 82 -2.71 -10.77 12.19
N ALA A 83 -1.90 -9.87 11.63
CA ALA A 83 -2.25 -8.47 11.49
C ALA A 83 -2.27 -8.03 10.03
N THR A 84 -3.32 -7.34 9.64
CA THR A 84 -3.50 -6.77 8.30
C THR A 84 -3.42 -5.25 8.37
N MET A 85 -2.50 -4.66 7.61
CA MET A 85 -2.54 -3.22 7.36
C MET A 85 -3.56 -2.95 6.28
N ARG A 86 -4.67 -2.28 6.65
CA ARG A 86 -5.72 -1.92 5.71
C ARG A 86 -5.56 -0.46 5.29
N HIS A 87 -5.70 -0.20 4.00
CA HIS A 87 -5.65 1.13 3.41
C HIS A 87 -6.82 1.34 2.45
N ALA A 88 -7.11 2.59 2.11
CA ALA A 88 -8.28 2.95 1.31
C ALA A 88 -8.30 2.31 -0.08
N GLY A 89 -7.13 2.05 -0.68
CA GLY A 89 -7.01 1.41 -1.99
C GLY A 89 -7.08 -0.13 -1.96
N MET A 90 -7.32 -0.75 -0.80
CA MET A 90 -7.49 -2.19 -0.72
C MET A 90 -8.84 -2.61 -1.30
N THR A 91 -8.81 -3.49 -2.30
CA THR A 91 -10.03 -3.89 -2.99
C THR A 91 -10.87 -4.86 -2.16
N PRO A 92 -12.20 -4.96 -2.41
CA PRO A 92 -13.06 -5.95 -1.77
C PRO A 92 -12.57 -7.40 -1.99
N ALA A 93 -11.95 -7.70 -3.14
CA ALA A 93 -11.39 -9.02 -3.44
C ALA A 93 -10.27 -9.39 -2.46
N VAL A 94 -9.40 -8.45 -2.11
CA VAL A 94 -8.34 -8.64 -1.12
C VAL A 94 -8.92 -8.93 0.27
N MET A 95 -9.89 -8.14 0.71
CA MET A 95 -10.58 -8.38 1.99
C MET A 95 -11.29 -9.74 1.99
N GLY A 96 -11.91 -10.12 0.88
CA GLY A 96 -12.50 -11.44 0.68
C GLY A 96 -11.46 -12.56 0.73
N ASN A 97 -10.25 -12.37 0.22
CA ASN A 97 -9.16 -13.35 0.33
C ASN A 97 -8.71 -13.53 1.79
N ILE A 98 -8.62 -12.43 2.55
CA ILE A 98 -8.30 -12.48 3.98
C ILE A 98 -9.35 -13.33 4.71
N GLN A 99 -10.63 -13.02 4.52
CA GLN A 99 -11.74 -13.75 5.15
C GLN A 99 -11.74 -15.25 4.79
N ARG A 100 -11.56 -15.57 3.50
CA ARG A 100 -11.53 -16.97 3.05
C ARG A 100 -10.34 -17.73 3.65
N THR A 101 -9.17 -17.10 3.69
CA THR A 101 -7.97 -17.67 4.31
C THR A 101 -8.22 -17.96 5.80
N TYR A 102 -8.79 -17.01 6.54
CA TYR A 102 -9.10 -17.21 7.95
C TYR A 102 -10.12 -18.32 8.17
N SER A 103 -11.17 -18.36 7.36
CA SER A 103 -12.18 -19.41 7.42
C SER A 103 -11.62 -20.80 7.05
N GLY A 104 -10.85 -20.90 5.98
CA GLY A 104 -10.24 -22.16 5.52
C GLY A 104 -9.26 -22.76 6.54
N LEU A 105 -8.57 -21.91 7.29
CA LEU A 105 -7.62 -22.31 8.34
C LEU A 105 -8.25 -22.41 9.73
N PHE A 106 -9.56 -22.17 9.88
CA PHE A 106 -10.30 -22.17 11.15
C PHE A 106 -9.61 -21.31 12.21
N LEU A 107 -9.33 -20.04 11.88
CA LEU A 107 -8.63 -19.12 12.76
C LEU A 107 -9.55 -18.34 13.69
N HIS A 108 -10.80 -18.08 13.26
CA HIS A 108 -11.76 -17.27 14.02
C HIS A 108 -12.09 -17.86 15.40
N ASP A 109 -12.22 -19.18 15.47
CA ASP A 109 -12.69 -19.88 16.67
C ASP A 109 -11.53 -20.44 17.53
N ASP A 110 -10.27 -20.17 17.17
CA ASP A 110 -9.14 -20.66 17.93
C ASP A 110 -8.68 -19.61 18.97
N PRO A 111 -8.84 -19.87 20.28
CA PRO A 111 -8.47 -18.91 21.33
C PRO A 111 -6.97 -18.58 21.38
N ARG A 112 -6.14 -19.31 20.63
CA ARG A 112 -4.70 -19.08 20.50
C ARG A 112 -4.37 -18.18 19.31
N VAL A 113 -5.39 -17.65 18.62
CA VAL A 113 -5.23 -16.80 17.43
C VAL A 113 -5.86 -15.45 17.69
N GLU A 114 -5.13 -14.39 17.41
CA GLU A 114 -5.61 -13.00 17.41
C GLU A 114 -5.58 -12.49 15.97
N LEU A 115 -6.71 -12.03 15.45
CA LEU A 115 -6.85 -11.48 14.11
C LEU A 115 -7.04 -9.98 14.23
N LEU A 116 -6.09 -9.19 13.69
CA LEU A 116 -6.11 -7.73 13.82
C LEU A 116 -6.14 -7.04 12.45
N VAL A 117 -6.81 -5.90 12.41
CA VAL A 117 -6.76 -4.93 11.32
C VAL A 117 -6.20 -3.62 11.87
N VAL A 118 -5.32 -2.99 11.11
CA VAL A 118 -4.76 -1.68 11.44
C VAL A 118 -5.12 -0.70 10.32
N ASP A 119 -6.02 0.23 10.64
CA ASP A 119 -6.43 1.33 9.76
C ASP A 119 -5.63 2.56 10.16
N ASN A 120 -4.54 2.84 9.45
CA ASN A 120 -3.57 3.88 9.84
C ASN A 120 -3.07 3.66 11.29
N GLN A 121 -3.67 4.39 12.25
CA GLN A 121 -3.30 4.37 13.67
C GLN A 121 -4.22 3.50 14.53
N TYR A 122 -5.33 3.04 13.98
CA TYR A 122 -6.38 2.34 14.73
C TYR A 122 -6.21 0.83 14.58
N VAL A 123 -5.95 0.15 15.71
CA VAL A 123 -5.91 -1.32 15.77
C VAL A 123 -7.26 -1.81 16.23
N GLN A 124 -7.82 -2.76 15.49
CA GLN A 124 -9.12 -3.36 15.77
C GLN A 124 -9.02 -4.88 15.60
N VAL A 125 -9.90 -5.61 16.30
CA VAL A 125 -10.11 -7.04 16.03
C VAL A 125 -10.74 -7.17 14.65
N PHE A 126 -10.27 -8.13 13.86
CA PHE A 126 -10.82 -8.36 12.53
C PHE A 126 -12.24 -8.93 12.62
N GLU A 127 -13.14 -8.29 11.90
CA GLU A 127 -14.48 -8.79 11.61
C GLU A 127 -14.72 -8.73 10.09
N PRO A 128 -15.46 -9.69 9.50
CA PRO A 128 -15.63 -9.77 8.04
C PRO A 128 -16.13 -8.48 7.38
N ASP A 129 -17.13 -7.86 8.01
CA ASP A 129 -17.81 -6.67 7.49
C ASP A 129 -17.38 -5.37 8.19
N LEU A 130 -16.24 -5.41 8.90
CA LEU A 130 -15.73 -4.25 9.61
C LEU A 130 -15.48 -3.10 8.62
N PRO A 131 -16.22 -1.97 8.72
CA PRO A 131 -16.00 -0.83 7.84
C PRO A 131 -14.61 -0.23 8.06
N PHE A 132 -14.04 0.33 7.00
CA PHE A 132 -12.82 1.12 7.15
C PHE A 132 -13.10 2.32 8.06
N SER A 133 -12.24 2.57 9.04
CA SER A 133 -12.50 3.64 10.01
C SER A 133 -12.64 5.00 9.30
N GLN A 134 -13.64 5.79 9.69
CA GLN A 134 -13.89 7.09 9.07
C GLN A 134 -12.67 8.00 9.23
N ALA A 135 -12.08 8.06 10.42
CA ALA A 135 -10.88 8.85 10.67
C ALA A 135 -9.68 8.39 9.83
N GLY A 136 -9.52 7.07 9.64
CA GLY A 136 -8.50 6.52 8.74
C GLY A 136 -8.73 6.89 7.28
N ARG A 137 -9.98 6.85 6.83
CA ARG A 137 -10.37 7.25 5.46
C ARG A 137 -10.12 8.73 5.20
N GLU A 138 -10.53 9.59 6.11
CA GLU A 138 -10.33 11.04 6.02
C GLU A 138 -8.83 11.40 6.02
N GLN A 139 -8.05 10.76 6.88
CA GLN A 139 -6.60 10.95 6.93
C GLN A 139 -5.93 10.52 5.62
N ASN A 140 -6.24 9.31 5.11
CA ASN A 140 -5.70 8.82 3.84
C ASN A 140 -6.07 9.75 2.68
N ARG A 141 -7.31 10.23 2.66
CA ARG A 141 -7.79 11.16 1.63
C ARG A 141 -7.03 12.49 1.69
N SER A 142 -6.81 13.03 2.88
CA SER A 142 -6.03 14.27 3.08
C SER A 142 -4.58 14.11 2.62
N ASP A 143 -3.90 13.05 3.08
CA ASP A 143 -2.51 12.76 2.69
C ASP A 143 -2.38 12.66 1.17
N MET A 144 -3.30 11.95 0.53
CA MET A 144 -3.31 11.67 -0.89
C MET A 144 -3.60 12.94 -1.72
N LEU A 145 -4.59 13.75 -1.32
CA LEU A 145 -4.92 14.99 -2.01
C LEU A 145 -3.77 16.00 -1.94
N LEU A 146 -3.18 16.19 -0.76
CA LEU A 146 -2.04 17.11 -0.60
C LEU A 146 -0.83 16.64 -1.42
N SER A 147 -0.46 15.37 -1.29
CA SER A 147 0.67 14.81 -2.05
C SER A 147 0.41 14.77 -3.56
N GLY A 148 -0.83 14.51 -3.96
CA GLY A 148 -1.26 14.53 -5.35
C GLY A 148 -1.19 15.91 -5.99
N HIS A 149 -1.68 16.94 -5.30
CA HIS A 149 -1.55 18.32 -5.76
C HIS A 149 -0.10 18.79 -5.82
N LEU A 150 0.74 18.42 -4.86
CA LEU A 150 2.17 18.76 -4.89
C LEU A 150 2.94 18.04 -6.00
N SER A 151 2.49 16.89 -6.47
CA SER A 151 3.21 16.03 -7.41
C SER A 151 2.57 15.92 -8.79
N ALA A 152 1.59 16.76 -9.12
CA ALA A 152 0.82 16.69 -10.36
C ALA A 152 0.26 15.26 -10.63
N GLY A 153 -0.32 14.64 -9.63
CA GLY A 153 -0.94 13.34 -9.73
C GLY A 153 0.04 12.19 -9.98
N ASP A 154 1.33 12.34 -9.64
CA ASP A 154 2.28 11.21 -9.71
C ASP A 154 1.75 10.04 -8.88
N GLY A 155 1.55 8.89 -9.51
CA GLY A 155 0.84 7.76 -8.92
C GLY A 155 1.51 7.23 -7.66
N ARG A 156 2.85 7.20 -7.61
CA ARG A 156 3.60 6.75 -6.43
C ARG A 156 3.43 7.71 -5.26
N THR A 157 3.64 8.99 -5.51
CA THR A 157 3.55 10.02 -4.48
C THR A 157 2.12 10.15 -3.98
N THR A 158 1.14 10.11 -4.87
CA THR A 158 -0.28 10.26 -4.53
C THR A 158 -0.84 9.07 -3.75
N PHE A 159 -0.61 7.84 -4.22
CA PHE A 159 -1.34 6.67 -3.72
C PHE A 159 -0.51 5.70 -2.88
N CYS A 160 0.83 5.65 -3.02
CA CYS A 160 1.65 4.61 -2.41
C CYS A 160 2.53 5.07 -1.24
N ASN A 161 2.95 6.33 -1.19
CA ASN A 161 3.94 6.76 -0.19
C ASN A 161 3.42 6.60 1.23
N SER A 162 2.15 6.94 1.50
CA SER A 162 1.53 6.78 2.81
C SER A 162 1.54 5.33 3.30
N CYS A 163 1.32 4.37 2.39
CA CYS A 163 1.36 2.94 2.71
C CYS A 163 2.78 2.50 3.09
N TYR A 164 3.79 2.86 2.30
CA TYR A 164 5.18 2.47 2.57
C TYR A 164 5.74 3.11 3.84
N LEU A 165 5.41 4.37 4.09
CA LEU A 165 5.84 5.09 5.30
C LEU A 165 5.06 4.62 6.54
N GLY A 166 3.82 4.12 6.35
CA GLY A 166 2.97 3.58 7.41
C GLY A 166 3.39 2.21 7.95
N ILE A 167 4.31 1.50 7.27
CA ILE A 167 4.75 0.15 7.68
C ILE A 167 5.31 0.12 9.10
N ALA A 168 6.10 1.13 9.47
CA ALA A 168 6.68 1.18 10.82
C ALA A 168 5.60 1.32 11.89
N GLU A 169 4.63 2.19 11.66
CA GLU A 169 3.49 2.39 12.55
C GLU A 169 2.62 1.14 12.65
N PHE A 170 2.35 0.49 11.51
CA PHE A 170 1.63 -0.78 11.47
C PHE A 170 2.29 -1.85 12.35
N PHE A 171 3.56 -2.13 12.13
CA PHE A 171 4.28 -3.14 12.93
C PHE A 171 4.34 -2.76 14.41
N GLY A 172 4.63 -1.50 14.72
CA GLY A 172 4.70 -1.02 16.09
C GLY A 172 3.39 -1.18 16.86
N ARG A 173 2.28 -0.75 16.25
CA ARG A 173 0.95 -0.81 16.86
C ARG A 173 0.42 -2.24 16.96
N ALA A 174 0.51 -3.00 15.88
CA ALA A 174 0.05 -4.38 15.88
C ALA A 174 0.88 -5.25 16.85
N ALA A 175 2.19 -5.05 16.95
CA ALA A 175 3.03 -5.76 17.88
C ALA A 175 2.76 -5.40 19.35
N ALA A 176 2.43 -4.13 19.62
CA ALA A 176 2.19 -3.64 20.99
C ALA A 176 0.76 -3.89 21.50
N TRP A 177 -0.17 -4.29 20.65
CA TRP A 177 -1.57 -4.51 21.03
C TRP A 177 -1.71 -5.48 22.20
N GLY A 178 -2.60 -5.17 23.15
CA GLY A 178 -2.84 -6.00 24.34
C GLY A 178 -1.57 -6.30 25.14
N THR A 179 -1.24 -7.57 25.28
CA THR A 179 -0.02 -8.01 26.01
C THR A 179 1.27 -7.95 25.16
N GLY A 180 1.18 -7.52 23.90
CA GLY A 180 2.28 -7.49 22.95
C GLY A 180 2.61 -8.85 22.35
N VAL A 181 3.74 -8.93 21.61
CA VAL A 181 4.25 -10.15 20.99
C VAL A 181 5.73 -10.34 21.31
N ASP A 182 6.20 -11.58 21.24
CA ASP A 182 7.60 -11.96 21.53
C ASP A 182 8.43 -12.07 20.26
N ALA A 183 7.78 -12.34 19.11
CA ALA A 183 8.44 -12.46 17.82
C ALA A 183 7.57 -11.94 16.66
N LEU A 184 8.25 -11.42 15.63
CA LEU A 184 7.68 -11.08 14.34
C LEU A 184 8.23 -12.06 13.30
N VAL A 185 7.32 -12.68 12.52
CA VAL A 185 7.70 -13.59 11.44
C VAL A 185 7.43 -12.94 10.10
N SER A 186 8.40 -12.99 9.19
CA SER A 186 8.24 -12.52 7.80
C SER A 186 8.59 -13.61 6.81
N GLY A 187 7.71 -13.74 5.80
CA GLY A 187 7.93 -14.55 4.60
C GLY A 187 8.64 -13.82 3.47
N ASP A 188 8.94 -12.51 3.64
CA ASP A 188 9.59 -11.71 2.60
C ASP A 188 10.90 -12.34 2.14
N SER A 189 11.08 -12.47 0.83
CA SER A 189 12.31 -12.99 0.27
C SER A 189 13.51 -12.10 0.62
N ARG A 190 14.71 -12.68 0.65
CA ARG A 190 15.95 -11.89 0.85
C ARG A 190 16.12 -10.79 -0.18
N LYS A 191 15.58 -10.98 -1.40
CA LYS A 191 15.61 -9.98 -2.47
C LYS A 191 14.72 -8.80 -2.13
N GLU A 192 13.49 -9.05 -1.69
CA GLU A 192 12.54 -8.01 -1.26
C GLU A 192 13.07 -7.22 -0.07
N GLN A 193 13.56 -7.93 0.96
CA GLN A 193 14.19 -7.30 2.13
C GLN A 193 15.35 -6.37 1.71
N LYS A 194 16.26 -6.85 0.84
CA LYS A 194 17.37 -6.04 0.34
C LYS A 194 16.92 -4.83 -0.47
N GLN A 195 15.89 -4.98 -1.30
CA GLN A 195 15.33 -3.87 -2.09
C GLN A 195 14.74 -2.79 -1.17
N TYR A 196 13.99 -3.20 -0.15
CA TYR A 196 13.40 -2.29 0.81
C TYR A 196 14.45 -1.55 1.64
N ILE A 197 15.45 -2.27 2.16
CA ILE A 197 16.57 -1.66 2.88
C ILE A 197 17.36 -0.71 1.98
N ALA A 198 17.63 -1.09 0.72
CA ALA A 198 18.32 -0.21 -0.20
C ALA A 198 17.53 1.09 -0.47
N TRP A 199 16.19 1.02 -0.51
CA TRP A 199 15.34 2.20 -0.60
C TRP A 199 15.50 3.09 0.63
N ILE A 200 15.38 2.55 1.84
CA ILE A 200 15.56 3.28 3.09
C ILE A 200 16.95 3.92 3.16
N MET A 201 18.00 3.16 2.81
CA MET A 201 19.38 3.62 2.88
C MET A 201 19.71 4.78 1.91
N ARG A 202 18.90 4.98 0.86
CA ARG A 202 18.99 6.15 -0.03
C ARG A 202 18.37 7.41 0.60
N LEU A 203 17.49 7.23 1.58
CA LEU A 203 16.74 8.33 2.20
C LEU A 203 17.43 8.91 3.43
N VAL A 204 18.29 8.12 4.07
CA VAL A 204 19.00 8.55 5.27
C VAL A 204 20.35 9.22 4.94
N PRO A 205 20.85 10.14 5.81
CA PRO A 205 22.16 10.72 5.69
C PRO A 205 23.29 9.67 5.64
N ARG A 206 24.42 10.00 5.01
CA ARG A 206 25.55 9.05 4.86
C ARG A 206 26.15 8.59 6.19
N ASN A 207 26.07 9.41 7.24
CA ASN A 207 26.54 9.13 8.59
C ASN A 207 25.51 8.40 9.48
N ALA A 208 24.30 8.14 8.96
CA ALA A 208 23.30 7.38 9.70
C ALA A 208 23.67 5.90 9.83
N GLN A 209 23.05 5.23 10.81
CA GLN A 209 23.21 3.77 10.96
C GLN A 209 22.85 3.06 9.65
N ARG A 210 23.71 2.14 9.23
CA ARG A 210 23.54 1.32 8.03
C ARG A 210 23.03 -0.06 8.41
N PHE A 211 22.08 -0.55 7.60
CA PHE A 211 21.50 -1.89 7.73
C PHE A 211 21.79 -2.70 6.48
N SER A 212 22.16 -3.95 6.64
CA SER A 212 22.36 -4.90 5.53
C SER A 212 21.18 -5.86 5.34
N ASP A 213 20.41 -6.06 6.40
CA ASP A 213 19.26 -6.96 6.46
C ASP A 213 18.27 -6.53 7.56
N TRP A 214 17.15 -7.23 7.63
CA TRP A 214 16.12 -7.07 8.65
C TRP A 214 16.37 -7.96 9.89
N GLY A 215 17.55 -8.54 10.03
CA GLY A 215 17.86 -9.49 11.11
C GLY A 215 17.57 -8.94 12.51
N ASN A 216 17.52 -9.85 13.49
CA ASN A 216 17.07 -9.59 14.88
C ASN A 216 17.60 -8.31 15.53
N GLN A 217 18.85 -7.93 15.25
CA GLN A 217 19.46 -6.73 15.84
C GLN A 217 19.09 -5.45 15.09
N ASN A 218 18.67 -5.55 13.83
CA ASN A 218 18.48 -4.42 12.92
C ASN A 218 17.02 -4.00 12.77
N PHE A 219 16.05 -4.93 12.97
CA PHE A 219 14.65 -4.69 12.64
C PHE A 219 14.07 -3.44 13.32
N ASN A 220 14.31 -3.25 14.61
CA ASN A 220 13.85 -2.05 15.30
C ASN A 220 14.54 -0.77 14.82
N GLY A 221 15.83 -0.86 14.51
CA GLY A 221 16.56 0.26 13.91
C GLY A 221 15.97 0.65 12.55
N VAL A 222 15.61 -0.34 11.74
CA VAL A 222 14.93 -0.13 10.46
C VAL A 222 13.57 0.54 10.65
N LEU A 223 12.73 0.04 11.59
CA LEU A 223 11.41 0.64 11.85
C LEU A 223 11.54 2.08 12.34
N ARG A 224 12.45 2.39 13.26
CA ARG A 224 12.70 3.76 13.73
C ARG A 224 13.16 4.67 12.59
N THR A 225 13.95 4.15 11.67
CA THR A 225 14.43 4.92 10.51
C THR A 225 13.28 5.23 9.55
N ILE A 226 12.39 4.27 9.28
CA ILE A 226 11.18 4.49 8.47
C ILE A 226 10.28 5.52 9.15
N ASP A 227 10.07 5.41 10.45
CA ASP A 227 9.27 6.34 11.23
C ASP A 227 9.81 7.77 11.13
N SER A 228 11.12 7.95 11.29
CA SER A 228 11.79 9.26 11.15
C SER A 228 11.64 9.84 9.73
N ILE A 229 11.74 9.00 8.69
CA ILE A 229 11.48 9.41 7.30
C ILE A 229 10.02 9.83 7.13
N GLY A 230 9.09 9.06 7.69
CA GLY A 230 7.67 9.37 7.68
C GLY A 230 7.35 10.70 8.36
N GLN A 231 7.92 10.95 9.52
CA GLN A 231 7.76 12.22 10.25
C GLN A 231 8.22 13.41 9.40
N ALA A 232 9.42 13.34 8.82
CA ALA A 232 9.95 14.39 7.95
C ALA A 232 9.07 14.58 6.69
N TYR A 233 8.57 13.49 6.11
CA TYR A 233 7.68 13.54 4.95
C TYR A 233 6.38 14.27 5.25
N TYR A 234 5.73 13.94 6.36
CA TYR A 234 4.46 14.57 6.72
C TYR A 234 4.64 16.00 7.24
N GLN A 235 5.76 16.30 7.88
CA GLN A 235 6.10 17.68 8.22
C GLN A 235 6.25 18.58 6.96
N GLU A 236 6.93 18.08 5.91
CA GLU A 236 7.02 18.79 4.63
C GLU A 236 5.64 18.88 3.95
N LEU A 237 4.83 17.81 4.00
CA LEU A 237 3.52 17.75 3.35
C LEU A 237 2.54 18.76 3.97
N TYR A 238 2.47 18.81 5.31
CA TYR A 238 1.50 19.65 6.02
C TYR A 238 2.05 21.03 6.41
N GLY A 239 3.36 21.19 6.55
CA GLY A 239 4.01 22.41 7.02
C GLY A 239 4.08 22.51 8.55
N ASP A 240 4.86 23.47 9.02
CA ASP A 240 5.03 23.75 10.45
C ASP A 240 3.77 24.45 11.00
N GLY A 241 3.19 23.92 12.08
CA GLY A 241 2.11 24.56 12.82
C GLY A 241 0.70 24.19 12.41
N SER A 242 0.50 23.13 11.63
CA SER A 242 -0.85 22.67 11.31
C SER A 242 -1.45 21.86 12.46
N GLU A 243 -2.04 22.52 13.45
CA GLU A 243 -3.05 21.91 14.36
C GLU A 243 -4.23 21.31 13.58
N THR A 244 -4.33 21.63 12.29
CA THR A 244 -5.45 21.29 11.41
C THR A 244 -5.31 19.94 10.73
N ALA A 245 -4.15 19.28 10.79
CA ALA A 245 -3.95 18.06 10.02
C ALA A 245 -4.40 16.78 10.76
N GLY A 246 -4.82 16.84 12.01
CA GLY A 246 -5.31 15.66 12.75
C GLY A 246 -4.28 14.51 12.86
N ARG A 247 -3.18 14.59 12.11
CA ARG A 247 -2.11 13.61 12.14
C ARG A 247 -1.17 13.93 13.28
N VAL A 248 -1.50 13.45 14.45
CA VAL A 248 -0.53 13.40 15.53
C VAL A 248 0.52 12.36 15.13
N VAL A 249 1.60 12.83 14.51
CA VAL A 249 2.79 12.00 14.32
C VAL A 249 3.33 11.71 15.72
N ARG A 250 2.88 10.60 16.29
CA ARG A 250 3.42 10.12 17.55
C ARG A 250 4.63 9.26 17.21
N PRO A 251 5.81 9.54 17.83
CA PRO A 251 6.95 8.65 17.67
C PRO A 251 6.53 7.22 18.01
N LEU A 252 7.00 6.26 17.24
CA LEU A 252 6.88 4.84 17.56
C LEU A 252 7.52 4.58 18.94
N GLY A 253 6.74 4.76 19.98
CA GLY A 253 7.03 4.13 21.23
C GLY A 253 6.56 2.68 21.13
N PHE A 254 7.46 1.72 21.02
CA PHE A 254 7.14 0.43 21.59
C PHE A 254 6.85 0.72 23.06
N PRO A 255 5.58 0.62 23.53
CA PRO A 255 5.27 1.01 24.89
C PRO A 255 6.10 0.13 25.82
N ASN A 256 6.94 0.76 26.62
CA ASN A 256 7.65 0.26 27.82
C ASN A 256 7.80 -1.26 28.00
N LYS A 257 7.97 -2.05 26.95
CA LYS A 257 8.44 -3.42 27.10
C LYS A 257 9.96 -3.42 27.06
N SER A 258 10.53 -3.90 28.13
CA SER A 258 11.96 -4.19 28.28
C SER A 258 12.48 -5.22 27.26
N VAL A 259 11.58 -5.82 26.46
CA VAL A 259 11.91 -6.83 25.46
C VAL A 259 11.34 -6.41 24.10
N VAL A 260 12.25 -6.18 23.20
CA VAL A 260 11.97 -5.93 21.77
C VAL A 260 11.62 -7.28 21.14
N PRO A 261 10.54 -7.39 20.33
CA PRO A 261 10.21 -8.63 19.65
C PRO A 261 11.38 -9.12 18.77
N SER A 262 11.66 -10.42 18.84
CA SER A 262 12.64 -11.03 17.93
C SER A 262 12.11 -11.08 16.51
N TYR A 263 12.99 -10.92 15.53
CA TYR A 263 12.60 -11.04 14.11
C TYR A 263 13.03 -12.41 13.57
N ILE A 264 12.06 -13.17 13.05
CA ILE A 264 12.26 -14.51 12.51
C ILE A 264 11.94 -14.50 11.00
N THR A 265 12.98 -14.61 10.17
CA THR A 265 12.77 -14.83 8.72
C THR A 265 12.51 -16.31 8.44
N ILE A 266 11.56 -16.58 7.54
CA ILE A 266 11.25 -17.93 7.08
C ILE A 266 11.35 -18.06 5.56
N SER A 267 11.84 -17.03 4.88
CA SER A 267 11.97 -17.01 3.42
C SER A 267 12.92 -18.08 2.86
N ASP A 268 13.86 -18.55 3.67
CA ASP A 268 14.75 -19.65 3.33
C ASP A 268 14.09 -21.04 3.42
N LEU A 269 12.92 -21.09 4.05
CA LEU A 269 12.11 -22.29 4.22
C LEU A 269 10.94 -22.37 3.25
N MET A 270 10.67 -21.26 2.56
CA MET A 270 9.54 -21.16 1.64
C MET A 270 10.02 -21.19 0.19
N HIS A 271 9.38 -21.99 -0.63
CA HIS A 271 9.60 -21.96 -2.07
C HIS A 271 8.77 -20.83 -2.69
N SER A 272 9.38 -20.06 -3.58
CA SER A 272 8.75 -18.88 -4.20
C SER A 272 7.96 -19.19 -5.48
N ASN A 273 7.81 -20.47 -5.84
CA ASN A 273 7.10 -20.85 -7.06
C ASN A 273 5.58 -20.90 -6.82
N VAL A 274 4.87 -19.91 -7.34
CA VAL A 274 3.41 -19.80 -7.21
C VAL A 274 2.66 -21.01 -7.78
N GLU A 275 3.21 -21.60 -8.86
CA GLU A 275 2.58 -22.76 -9.50
C GLU A 275 2.54 -23.99 -8.57
N GLU A 276 3.57 -24.16 -7.74
CA GLU A 276 3.62 -25.26 -6.76
C GLU A 276 2.58 -25.10 -5.63
N HIS A 277 2.17 -23.86 -5.33
CA HIS A 277 1.19 -23.56 -4.28
C HIS A 277 -0.22 -23.30 -4.81
N TRP A 278 -0.41 -23.41 -6.12
CA TRP A 278 -1.68 -23.03 -6.77
C TRP A 278 -2.89 -23.70 -6.14
N ASN A 279 -2.84 -25.03 -5.96
CA ASN A 279 -3.96 -25.78 -5.40
C ASN A 279 -4.21 -25.43 -3.92
N LEU A 280 -3.15 -25.22 -3.14
CA LEU A 280 -3.29 -24.74 -1.77
C LEU A 280 -4.00 -23.38 -1.73
N LEU A 281 -3.59 -22.44 -2.57
CA LEU A 281 -4.15 -21.10 -2.60
C LEU A 281 -5.61 -21.10 -3.09
N THR A 282 -5.87 -21.74 -4.24
CA THR A 282 -7.17 -21.62 -4.91
C THR A 282 -8.22 -22.60 -4.38
N GLU A 283 -7.85 -23.87 -4.13
CA GLU A 283 -8.79 -24.91 -3.73
C GLU A 283 -8.99 -24.97 -2.21
N PHE A 284 -7.92 -24.76 -1.43
CA PHE A 284 -8.01 -24.87 0.03
C PHE A 284 -8.25 -23.53 0.71
N LEU A 285 -7.47 -22.48 0.38
CA LEU A 285 -7.65 -21.14 0.95
C LEU A 285 -8.71 -20.31 0.22
N GLY A 286 -9.19 -20.76 -0.93
CA GLY A 286 -10.21 -20.08 -1.72
C GLY A 286 -9.76 -18.74 -2.29
N PHE A 287 -8.45 -18.58 -2.50
CA PHE A 287 -7.86 -17.35 -3.04
C PHE A 287 -8.42 -17.03 -4.43
N ARG A 288 -8.79 -15.78 -4.64
CA ARG A 288 -9.27 -15.28 -5.93
C ARG A 288 -8.43 -14.10 -6.37
N PHE A 289 -8.04 -14.13 -7.65
CA PHE A 289 -7.40 -12.99 -8.27
C PHE A 289 -8.41 -11.87 -8.48
N ASP A 290 -7.95 -10.64 -8.31
CA ASP A 290 -8.76 -9.46 -8.55
C ASP A 290 -8.65 -9.05 -10.01
N ASP A 291 -9.77 -8.83 -10.68
CA ASP A 291 -9.81 -8.31 -12.06
C ASP A 291 -9.24 -6.88 -12.17
N LEU A 292 -9.14 -6.16 -11.06
CA LEU A 292 -8.53 -4.83 -10.98
C LEU A 292 -7.00 -4.88 -10.95
N ALA A 293 -6.43 -6.01 -10.55
CA ALA A 293 -4.99 -6.20 -10.37
C ALA A 293 -4.44 -7.16 -11.42
N PHE A 294 -3.91 -6.65 -12.50
CA PHE A 294 -3.32 -7.48 -13.55
C PHE A 294 -1.79 -7.65 -13.44
N SER A 295 -1.25 -7.62 -12.24
CA SER A 295 0.19 -7.81 -12.03
C SER A 295 0.59 -8.65 -10.83
N PHE A 296 -0.30 -9.45 -10.25
CA PHE A 296 -0.11 -10.15 -8.96
C PHE A 296 0.22 -9.26 -7.76
N SER A 297 -0.11 -7.99 -7.84
CA SER A 297 0.10 -7.01 -6.76
C SER A 297 -1.24 -6.54 -6.22
N GLU A 298 -2.05 -7.48 -5.76
CA GLU A 298 -3.46 -7.25 -5.38
C GLU A 298 -3.61 -6.28 -4.21
N SER A 299 -2.60 -6.21 -3.36
CA SER A 299 -2.61 -5.36 -2.16
C SER A 299 -1.98 -3.98 -2.36
N ASP A 300 -1.56 -3.62 -3.58
CA ASP A 300 -0.93 -2.32 -3.83
C ASP A 300 -1.96 -1.19 -3.92
N CYS A 301 -1.72 -0.09 -3.21
CA CYS A 301 -2.57 1.11 -3.24
C CYS A 301 -2.63 1.76 -4.62
N ALA A 302 -1.51 1.79 -5.35
CA ALA A 302 -1.46 2.22 -6.75
C ALA A 302 -1.90 1.06 -7.66
N ASN A 303 -3.17 0.75 -7.59
CA ASN A 303 -3.79 -0.28 -8.40
C ASN A 303 -3.54 -0.02 -9.90
N PRO A 304 -3.14 -1.03 -10.69
CA PRO A 304 -2.87 -0.89 -12.12
C PRO A 304 -4.03 -0.31 -12.94
N LEU A 305 -5.28 -0.63 -12.59
CA LEU A 305 -6.46 -0.04 -13.23
C LEU A 305 -6.50 1.47 -13.02
N LEU A 306 -6.29 1.95 -11.78
CA LEU A 306 -6.29 3.37 -11.45
C LEU A 306 -5.10 4.09 -12.12
N MET A 307 -3.93 3.44 -12.16
CA MET A 307 -2.75 4.03 -12.83
C MET A 307 -2.95 4.17 -14.33
N ALA A 308 -3.56 3.18 -14.98
CA ALA A 308 -3.95 3.26 -16.38
C ALA A 308 -4.95 4.41 -16.62
N HIS A 309 -5.96 4.52 -15.76
CA HIS A 309 -6.96 5.58 -15.82
C HIS A 309 -6.33 6.97 -15.67
N MET A 310 -5.45 7.18 -14.69
CA MET A 310 -4.72 8.43 -14.51
C MET A 310 -3.89 8.80 -15.76
N ARG A 311 -3.26 7.82 -16.43
CA ARG A 311 -2.55 8.05 -17.70
C ARG A 311 -3.51 8.45 -18.83
N GLY A 312 -4.67 7.79 -18.92
CA GLY A 312 -5.71 8.16 -19.87
C GLY A 312 -6.24 9.58 -19.67
N LEU A 313 -6.53 9.95 -18.41
CA LEU A 313 -6.97 11.31 -18.06
C LEU A 313 -5.88 12.35 -18.34
N LYS A 314 -4.60 12.04 -18.07
CA LYS A 314 -3.48 12.93 -18.39
C LYS A 314 -3.39 13.16 -19.91
N ALA A 315 -3.46 12.10 -20.71
CA ALA A 315 -3.46 12.22 -22.17
C ALA A 315 -4.61 13.11 -22.65
N GLN A 316 -5.82 12.87 -22.14
CA GLN A 316 -7.03 13.57 -22.58
C GLN A 316 -7.05 15.05 -22.16
N TYR A 317 -6.86 15.34 -20.88
CA TYR A 317 -7.10 16.68 -20.34
C TYR A 317 -5.84 17.54 -20.31
N VAL A 318 -4.66 16.96 -20.03
CA VAL A 318 -3.42 17.71 -19.92
C VAL A 318 -2.69 17.79 -21.26
N GLN A 319 -2.66 16.70 -22.03
CA GLN A 319 -1.92 16.64 -23.29
C GLN A 319 -2.79 16.92 -24.54
N GLY A 320 -4.13 16.92 -24.42
CA GLY A 320 -5.03 17.15 -25.56
C GLY A 320 -5.04 16.00 -26.58
N ARG A 321 -4.75 14.77 -26.13
CA ARG A 321 -4.73 13.54 -26.93
C ARG A 321 -5.97 12.67 -26.64
N ALA A 322 -6.07 11.52 -27.29
CA ALA A 322 -7.13 10.57 -26.93
C ALA A 322 -6.85 9.89 -25.56
N TYR A 323 -7.91 9.64 -24.79
CA TYR A 323 -7.82 8.87 -23.55
C TYR A 323 -7.15 7.50 -23.77
N ALA A 324 -7.49 6.85 -24.90
CA ALA A 324 -6.93 5.57 -25.31
C ALA A 324 -5.40 5.59 -25.48
N ASP A 325 -4.81 6.71 -25.87
CA ASP A 325 -3.35 6.82 -26.04
C ASP A 325 -2.62 6.66 -24.71
N GLY A 326 -3.11 7.34 -23.67
CA GLY A 326 -2.54 7.21 -22.33
C GLY A 326 -2.70 5.80 -21.75
N ILE A 327 -3.83 5.16 -21.99
CA ILE A 327 -4.06 3.74 -21.66
C ILE A 327 -3.03 2.85 -22.37
N ALA A 328 -2.83 3.01 -23.68
CA ALA A 328 -1.89 2.21 -24.45
C ALA A 328 -0.45 2.34 -23.93
N GLU A 329 -0.02 3.56 -23.59
CA GLU A 329 1.29 3.81 -22.95
C GLU A 329 1.47 3.00 -21.64
N TYR A 330 0.46 2.98 -20.79
CA TYR A 330 0.53 2.23 -19.53
C TYR A 330 0.47 0.72 -19.75
N LEU A 331 -0.33 0.22 -20.69
CA LEU A 331 -0.45 -1.21 -20.98
C LEU A 331 0.85 -1.82 -21.48
N GLU A 332 1.66 -1.10 -22.26
CA GLU A 332 3.00 -1.58 -22.66
C GLU A 332 3.94 -1.72 -21.47
N LEU A 333 3.89 -0.79 -20.53
CA LEU A 333 4.60 -0.91 -19.27
C LEU A 333 4.10 -2.11 -18.45
N ALA A 334 2.77 -2.23 -18.26
CA ALA A 334 2.15 -3.31 -17.49
C ALA A 334 2.49 -4.68 -18.06
N LYS A 335 2.47 -4.84 -19.39
CA LYS A 335 2.88 -6.06 -20.10
C LYS A 335 4.33 -6.45 -19.79
N THR A 336 5.23 -5.47 -19.80
CA THR A 336 6.64 -5.68 -19.44
C THR A 336 6.77 -6.16 -18.00
N MET A 337 6.00 -5.59 -17.08
CA MET A 337 6.03 -5.95 -15.66
C MET A 337 5.44 -7.35 -15.40
N MET A 338 4.31 -7.68 -16.03
CA MET A 338 3.70 -9.02 -15.95
C MET A 338 4.68 -10.10 -16.42
N ARG A 339 5.38 -9.87 -17.52
CA ARG A 339 6.43 -10.78 -18.03
C ARG A 339 7.59 -10.93 -17.04
N ARG A 340 8.05 -9.84 -16.43
CA ARG A 340 9.12 -9.89 -15.39
C ARG A 340 8.72 -10.70 -14.16
N LYS A 341 7.43 -10.70 -13.80
CA LYS A 341 6.86 -11.49 -12.71
C LYS A 341 6.52 -12.93 -13.14
N GLN A 342 6.90 -13.32 -14.37
CA GLN A 342 6.62 -14.65 -14.94
C GLN A 342 5.14 -15.02 -14.91
N MET A 343 4.26 -14.04 -15.11
CA MET A 343 2.84 -14.27 -15.19
C MET A 343 2.50 -15.17 -16.39
N PRO A 344 1.66 -16.19 -16.24
CA PRO A 344 1.25 -17.05 -17.35
C PRO A 344 0.68 -16.25 -18.53
N GLN A 345 1.05 -16.59 -19.76
CA GLN A 345 0.68 -15.83 -20.95
C GLN A 345 -0.85 -15.65 -21.07
N ARG A 346 -1.63 -16.68 -20.74
CA ARG A 346 -3.10 -16.64 -20.76
C ARG A 346 -3.67 -15.51 -19.89
N LEU A 347 -3.06 -15.25 -18.71
CA LEU A 347 -3.50 -14.20 -17.78
C LEU A 347 -3.07 -12.81 -18.28
N ILE A 348 -1.91 -12.73 -18.94
CA ILE A 348 -1.48 -11.49 -19.62
C ILE A 348 -2.48 -11.16 -20.72
N ASP A 349 -2.83 -12.12 -21.58
CA ASP A 349 -3.76 -11.92 -22.68
C ASP A 349 -5.17 -11.54 -22.19
N GLN A 350 -5.64 -12.16 -21.12
CA GLN A 350 -6.90 -11.82 -20.47
C GLN A 350 -6.88 -10.38 -19.94
N ALA A 351 -5.83 -10.00 -19.20
CA ALA A 351 -5.69 -8.65 -18.64
C ALA A 351 -5.65 -7.57 -19.72
N LEU A 352 -4.85 -7.76 -20.78
CA LEU A 352 -4.76 -6.83 -21.90
C LEU A 352 -6.02 -6.83 -22.75
N GLY A 353 -6.64 -7.99 -22.96
CA GLY A 353 -7.89 -8.15 -23.70
C GLY A 353 -9.06 -7.37 -23.11
N ALA A 354 -9.01 -7.07 -21.79
CA ALA A 354 -10.01 -6.25 -21.13
C ALA A 354 -10.04 -4.78 -21.59
N TYR A 355 -9.03 -4.31 -22.32
CA TYR A 355 -8.92 -2.96 -22.86
C TYR A 355 -9.09 -2.88 -24.38
N VAL A 356 -9.37 -4.00 -25.05
CA VAL A 356 -9.47 -4.05 -26.51
C VAL A 356 -10.87 -3.63 -26.97
N GLY A 357 -10.95 -2.55 -27.75
CA GLY A 357 -12.18 -1.99 -28.30
C GLY A 357 -12.84 -0.96 -27.39
N GLU A 358 -13.60 -0.06 -28.02
CA GLU A 358 -14.15 1.14 -27.35
C GLU A 358 -15.06 0.80 -26.16
N ALA A 359 -15.96 -0.17 -26.32
CA ALA A 359 -16.89 -0.57 -25.27
C ALA A 359 -16.18 -1.11 -24.02
N ARG A 360 -15.11 -1.91 -24.19
CA ARG A 360 -14.33 -2.44 -23.08
C ARG A 360 -13.49 -1.34 -22.42
N LEU A 361 -12.91 -0.46 -23.22
CA LEU A 361 -12.15 0.68 -22.73
C LEU A 361 -13.05 1.58 -21.86
N GLN A 362 -14.28 1.86 -22.32
CA GLN A 362 -15.24 2.66 -21.56
C GLN A 362 -15.64 1.94 -20.25
N ALA A 363 -15.92 0.64 -20.29
CA ALA A 363 -16.21 -0.14 -19.08
C ALA A 363 -15.05 -0.11 -18.06
N ARG A 364 -13.79 -0.14 -18.52
CA ARG A 364 -12.62 0.00 -17.66
C ARG A 364 -12.47 1.40 -17.06
N ARG A 365 -12.80 2.44 -17.83
CA ARG A 365 -12.85 3.82 -17.33
C ARG A 365 -13.88 3.98 -16.21
N GLU A 366 -15.09 3.47 -16.41
CA GLU A 366 -16.16 3.51 -15.42
C GLU A 366 -15.79 2.74 -14.15
N LEU A 367 -15.20 1.56 -14.30
CA LEU A 367 -14.72 0.75 -13.18
C LEU A 367 -13.60 1.45 -12.39
N ALA A 368 -12.68 2.12 -13.08
CA ALA A 368 -11.60 2.89 -12.44
C ALA A 368 -12.14 4.11 -11.70
N ALA A 369 -13.10 4.83 -12.29
CA ALA A 369 -13.75 5.97 -11.66
C ALA A 369 -14.57 5.53 -10.42
N ALA A 370 -15.30 4.42 -10.50
CA ALA A 370 -16.02 3.84 -9.37
C ALA A 370 -15.04 3.44 -8.24
N PHE A 371 -13.94 2.76 -8.58
CA PHE A 371 -12.92 2.38 -7.61
C PHE A 371 -12.27 3.60 -6.92
N ALA A 372 -11.98 4.67 -7.68
CA ALA A 372 -11.43 5.90 -7.11
C ALA A 372 -12.43 6.57 -6.15
N LEU A 373 -13.71 6.58 -6.50
CA LEU A 373 -14.76 7.15 -5.65
C LEU A 373 -15.00 6.31 -4.38
N GLU A 374 -15.13 5.00 -4.51
CA GLU A 374 -15.42 4.11 -3.39
C GLU A 374 -14.22 3.98 -2.44
N GLY A 375 -13.02 3.78 -2.98
CA GLY A 375 -11.79 3.60 -2.21
C GLY A 375 -11.30 4.91 -1.59
N PHE A 376 -11.15 5.95 -2.40
CA PHE A 376 -10.47 7.18 -2.01
C PHE A 376 -11.41 8.38 -1.83
N GLY A 377 -12.69 8.27 -2.18
CA GLY A 377 -13.63 9.39 -2.17
C GLY A 377 -13.32 10.44 -3.24
N LEU A 378 -12.69 10.05 -4.36
CA LEU A 378 -12.30 10.94 -5.45
C LEU A 378 -13.13 10.69 -6.70
N ASN A 379 -13.80 11.71 -7.20
CA ASN A 379 -14.43 11.68 -8.50
C ASN A 379 -13.43 12.01 -9.63
N GLU A 380 -13.83 11.77 -10.89
CA GLU A 380 -12.96 11.99 -12.07
C GLU A 380 -12.51 13.47 -12.18
N ALA A 381 -13.36 14.44 -11.83
CA ALA A 381 -13.00 15.84 -11.88
C ALA A 381 -11.88 16.19 -10.89
N GLN A 382 -11.91 15.59 -9.71
CA GLN A 382 -10.85 15.73 -8.71
C GLN A 382 -9.55 15.05 -9.14
N LEU A 383 -9.62 13.87 -9.80
CA LEU A 383 -8.45 13.22 -10.38
C LEU A 383 -7.82 14.09 -11.48
N VAL A 384 -8.64 14.68 -12.34
CA VAL A 384 -8.16 15.63 -13.38
C VAL A 384 -7.53 16.86 -12.72
N CYS A 385 -8.14 17.40 -11.66
CA CYS A 385 -7.60 18.53 -10.91
C CYS A 385 -6.21 18.20 -10.34
N LEU A 386 -6.00 17.01 -9.78
CA LEU A 386 -4.68 16.56 -9.32
C LEU A 386 -3.63 16.55 -10.43
N LEU A 387 -4.00 16.13 -11.66
CA LEU A 387 -3.08 16.07 -12.79
C LEU A 387 -2.61 17.45 -13.27
N PHE A 388 -3.47 18.46 -13.20
CA PHE A 388 -3.10 19.84 -13.48
C PHE A 388 -2.32 20.48 -12.33
N SER A 389 -2.61 20.06 -11.08
CA SER A 389 -2.01 20.66 -9.87
C SER A 389 -2.15 22.19 -9.85
N PRO A 390 -3.38 22.75 -10.02
CA PRO A 390 -3.56 24.17 -10.33
C PRO A 390 -3.38 25.08 -9.12
N PHE A 391 -3.25 24.55 -7.90
CA PHE A 391 -3.27 25.32 -6.66
C PHE A 391 -1.90 25.49 -5.99
N VAL A 392 -0.83 25.03 -6.63
CA VAL A 392 0.55 25.22 -6.16
C VAL A 392 1.24 26.32 -6.96
N ASP A 393 2.45 26.71 -6.56
CA ASP A 393 3.25 27.76 -7.23
C ASP A 393 2.42 29.05 -7.43
N GLU A 394 1.71 29.49 -6.40
CA GLU A 394 0.83 30.67 -6.44
C GLU A 394 -0.24 30.58 -7.55
N GLY A 395 -0.70 29.36 -7.87
CA GLY A 395 -1.73 29.13 -8.86
C GLY A 395 -1.25 29.25 -10.31
N ARG A 396 0.03 29.02 -10.58
CA ARG A 396 0.64 29.16 -11.91
C ARG A 396 -0.14 28.45 -13.02
N ASP A 397 -0.66 27.27 -12.78
CA ASP A 397 -1.39 26.47 -13.77
C ASP A 397 -2.92 26.60 -13.67
N LEU A 398 -3.43 27.50 -12.78
CA LEU A 398 -4.86 27.66 -12.54
C LEU A 398 -5.61 28.12 -13.80
N GLU A 399 -5.10 29.11 -14.49
CA GLU A 399 -5.74 29.63 -15.71
C GLU A 399 -5.80 28.57 -16.82
N ILE A 400 -4.73 27.78 -17.00
CA ILE A 400 -4.70 26.69 -17.99
C ILE A 400 -5.73 25.61 -17.62
N PHE A 401 -5.84 25.25 -16.35
CA PHE A 401 -6.83 24.32 -15.86
C PHE A 401 -8.25 24.82 -16.14
N LEU A 402 -8.54 26.08 -15.82
CA LEU A 402 -9.85 26.68 -16.08
C LEU A 402 -10.18 26.71 -17.58
N ARG A 403 -9.24 27.16 -18.43
CA ARG A 403 -9.46 27.17 -19.88
C ARG A 403 -9.81 25.80 -20.46
N ARG A 404 -9.17 24.75 -19.97
CA ARG A 404 -9.37 23.40 -20.50
C ARG A 404 -10.57 22.66 -19.89
N CYS A 405 -10.81 22.83 -18.63
CA CYS A 405 -11.78 22.02 -17.89
C CYS A 405 -13.01 22.80 -17.41
N HIS A 406 -12.85 24.10 -17.12
CA HIS A 406 -13.91 24.92 -16.50
C HIS A 406 -13.95 26.36 -17.11
N PRO A 407 -14.13 26.51 -18.43
CA PRO A 407 -14.02 27.82 -19.09
C PRO A 407 -14.99 28.87 -18.52
N GLY A 408 -16.16 28.45 -18.00
CA GLY A 408 -17.11 29.33 -17.34
C GLY A 408 -16.60 29.97 -16.04
N MET A 409 -15.55 29.41 -15.41
CA MET A 409 -14.94 29.93 -14.20
C MET A 409 -13.82 30.93 -14.45
N LEU A 410 -13.43 31.19 -15.70
CA LEU A 410 -12.37 32.17 -16.01
C LEU A 410 -12.69 33.57 -15.53
N VAL A 411 -13.96 33.95 -15.53
CA VAL A 411 -14.42 35.26 -15.02
C VAL A 411 -14.13 35.42 -13.52
N ALA A 412 -14.09 34.33 -12.77
CA ALA A 412 -13.83 34.31 -11.33
C ALA A 412 -12.32 34.17 -10.99
N LEU A 413 -11.41 34.09 -11.99
CA LEU A 413 -9.99 33.88 -11.77
C LEU A 413 -9.36 34.83 -10.72
N PRO A 414 -9.66 36.16 -10.70
CA PRO A 414 -9.13 37.04 -9.67
C PRO A 414 -9.62 36.70 -8.26
N ASP A 415 -10.88 36.28 -8.12
CA ASP A 415 -11.45 35.92 -6.82
C ASP A 415 -10.99 34.53 -6.34
N LEU A 416 -10.69 33.61 -7.27
CA LEU A 416 -10.04 32.34 -6.96
C LEU A 416 -8.65 32.58 -6.36
N HIS A 417 -7.82 33.46 -6.95
CA HIS A 417 -6.52 33.83 -6.40
C HIS A 417 -6.65 34.51 -5.02
N LYS A 418 -7.63 35.40 -4.81
CA LYS A 418 -7.87 36.01 -3.50
C LYS A 418 -8.19 34.96 -2.44
N ALA A 419 -9.14 34.02 -2.74
CA ALA A 419 -9.51 32.96 -1.82
C ALA A 419 -8.32 32.07 -1.44
N LEU A 420 -7.50 31.70 -2.42
CA LEU A 420 -6.27 30.90 -2.24
C LEU A 420 -5.19 31.65 -1.45
N ALA A 421 -5.09 32.98 -1.62
CA ALA A 421 -4.19 33.84 -0.85
C ALA A 421 -4.71 34.16 0.57
N GLY A 422 -5.85 33.63 0.98
CA GLY A 422 -6.45 33.91 2.29
C GLY A 422 -7.16 35.27 2.39
N VAL A 423 -7.44 35.93 1.27
CA VAL A 423 -8.19 37.17 1.18
C VAL A 423 -9.67 36.87 0.99
N SER A 424 -10.54 37.73 1.48
CA SER A 424 -12.00 37.59 1.34
C SER A 424 -12.41 37.45 -0.12
N ALA A 425 -13.21 36.45 -0.42
CA ALA A 425 -13.75 36.14 -1.73
C ALA A 425 -15.22 35.67 -1.60
N PRO A 426 -16.01 35.70 -2.70
CA PRO A 426 -17.38 35.19 -2.67
C PRO A 426 -17.48 33.74 -2.21
N GLU A 427 -18.49 33.40 -1.41
CA GLU A 427 -18.67 32.06 -0.84
C GLU A 427 -18.78 30.99 -1.94
N GLN A 428 -19.46 31.30 -3.05
CA GLN A 428 -19.59 30.39 -4.20
C GLN A 428 -18.22 30.02 -4.81
N VAL A 429 -17.28 30.95 -4.83
CA VAL A 429 -15.91 30.71 -5.31
C VAL A 429 -15.16 29.79 -4.34
N ILE A 430 -15.29 30.03 -3.05
CA ILE A 430 -14.69 29.18 -2.00
C ILE A 430 -15.26 27.78 -2.07
N GLN A 431 -16.58 27.64 -2.18
CA GLN A 431 -17.23 26.33 -2.28
C GLN A 431 -16.79 25.58 -3.53
N TRP A 432 -16.72 26.23 -4.69
CA TRP A 432 -16.23 25.64 -5.92
C TRP A 432 -14.79 25.11 -5.79
N LEU A 433 -13.90 25.87 -5.13
CA LEU A 433 -12.53 25.42 -4.85
C LEU A 433 -12.50 24.16 -3.98
N ILE A 434 -13.33 24.08 -2.96
CA ILE A 434 -13.44 22.91 -2.08
C ILE A 434 -13.95 21.72 -2.87
N ASP A 435 -14.99 21.88 -3.68
CA ASP A 435 -15.62 20.79 -4.43
C ASP A 435 -14.68 20.22 -5.50
N ILE A 436 -13.98 21.08 -6.23
CA ILE A 436 -13.10 20.63 -7.32
C ILE A 436 -11.77 20.05 -6.82
N SER A 437 -11.26 20.53 -5.69
CA SER A 437 -10.00 20.03 -5.12
C SER A 437 -10.20 18.84 -4.17
N GLY A 438 -11.35 18.78 -3.51
CA GLY A 438 -11.62 17.86 -2.41
C GLY A 438 -10.93 18.26 -1.09
N LEU A 439 -10.26 19.41 -1.03
CA LEU A 439 -9.57 19.93 0.14
C LEU A 439 -10.35 21.06 0.81
N SER A 440 -10.14 21.28 2.11
CA SER A 440 -10.64 22.47 2.78
C SER A 440 -9.93 23.73 2.26
N ILE A 441 -10.58 24.89 2.41
CA ILE A 441 -9.96 26.16 1.99
C ILE A 441 -8.61 26.40 2.68
N LYS A 442 -8.46 26.04 3.95
CA LYS A 442 -7.17 26.12 4.66
C LYS A 442 -6.10 25.23 4.04
N GLY A 443 -6.47 24.01 3.64
CA GLY A 443 -5.57 23.09 2.91
C GLY A 443 -5.11 23.68 1.59
N LEU A 444 -6.02 24.32 0.85
CA LEU A 444 -5.72 24.98 -0.42
C LEU A 444 -4.83 26.22 -0.23
N GLN A 445 -5.06 27.03 0.79
CA GLN A 445 -4.21 28.18 1.13
C GLN A 445 -2.79 27.75 1.47
N ASN A 446 -2.62 26.64 2.20
CA ASN A 446 -1.31 26.06 2.46
C ASN A 446 -0.62 25.56 1.17
N LEU A 447 -1.38 24.93 0.26
CA LEU A 447 -0.86 24.47 -1.02
C LEU A 447 -0.44 25.64 -1.92
N TYR A 448 -1.19 26.73 -1.93
CA TYR A 448 -0.97 27.89 -2.78
C TYR A 448 0.43 28.52 -2.60
N LEU A 449 0.94 28.49 -1.37
CA LEU A 449 2.26 28.98 -1.01
C LEU A 449 3.40 27.95 -1.27
N LYS A 450 3.05 26.70 -1.58
CA LYS A 450 4.03 25.64 -1.82
C LYS A 450 4.39 25.54 -3.28
N GLN A 451 5.64 25.18 -3.53
CA GLN A 451 6.10 24.86 -4.87
C GLN A 451 5.74 23.40 -5.23
N ARG A 452 5.46 23.15 -6.51
CA ARG A 452 5.35 21.81 -7.04
C ARG A 452 6.65 21.06 -6.77
N VAL A 453 6.54 19.82 -6.31
CA VAL A 453 7.69 18.97 -6.03
C VAL A 453 8.44 18.66 -7.33
N ASP A 454 9.67 19.11 -7.41
CA ASP A 454 10.63 18.69 -8.42
C ASP A 454 11.38 17.47 -7.90
N PHE A 455 11.19 16.30 -8.53
CA PHE A 455 11.79 15.03 -8.12
C PHE A 455 13.31 14.97 -8.30
N SER A 456 13.94 15.97 -8.88
CA SER A 456 15.41 16.14 -8.94
C SER A 456 15.99 16.80 -7.69
N GLN A 457 15.16 17.46 -6.88
CA GLN A 457 15.60 18.20 -5.69
C GLN A 457 16.04 17.28 -4.56
N GLN A 458 17.19 17.62 -3.95
CA GLN A 458 17.79 16.83 -2.86
C GLN A 458 17.32 17.26 -1.46
N HIS A 459 16.82 18.48 -1.30
CA HIS A 459 16.37 19.02 -0.01
C HIS A 459 14.94 18.60 0.34
N SER A 460 14.07 18.34 -0.63
CA SER A 460 12.72 17.83 -0.40
C SER A 460 12.74 16.35 -0.06
N ILE A 461 12.16 15.97 1.09
CA ILE A 461 12.03 14.56 1.46
C ILE A 461 10.99 13.86 0.56
N ILE A 462 9.94 14.56 0.13
CA ILE A 462 8.93 14.03 -0.81
C ILE A 462 9.61 13.67 -2.14
N ALA A 463 10.43 14.57 -2.68
CA ALA A 463 11.20 14.33 -3.90
C ALA A 463 12.16 13.15 -3.74
N ARG A 464 12.89 13.07 -2.63
CA ARG A 464 13.84 11.99 -2.36
C ARG A 464 13.15 10.62 -2.23
N VAL A 465 12.02 10.56 -1.53
CA VAL A 465 11.22 9.32 -1.40
C VAL A 465 10.81 8.83 -2.77
N ARG A 466 10.32 9.72 -3.65
CA ARG A 466 9.95 9.38 -5.02
C ARG A 466 11.18 9.01 -5.88
N ALA A 467 12.25 9.76 -5.79
CA ALA A 467 13.48 9.49 -6.55
C ALA A 467 14.14 8.16 -6.16
N ALA A 468 14.00 7.74 -4.92
CA ALA A 468 14.51 6.46 -4.42
C ALA A 468 13.63 5.25 -4.80
N ASP A 469 12.42 5.45 -5.34
CA ASP A 469 11.48 4.39 -5.69
C ASP A 469 12.15 3.29 -6.54
N PRO A 470 12.19 2.02 -6.06
CA PRO A 470 12.79 0.92 -6.81
C PRO A 470 11.96 0.48 -8.02
N ASP A 471 10.68 0.83 -8.04
CA ASP A 471 9.72 0.40 -9.06
C ASP A 471 9.49 1.44 -10.16
N LYS A 472 10.18 2.58 -10.09
CA LYS A 472 10.10 3.60 -11.15
C LYS A 472 10.53 3.06 -12.51
N ARG A 473 9.83 3.47 -13.55
CA ARG A 473 10.03 3.05 -14.93
C ARG A 473 9.99 4.25 -15.87
N LYS A 474 10.66 4.11 -16.99
CA LYS A 474 10.59 5.07 -18.09
C LYS A 474 9.44 4.71 -19.01
N ILE A 475 8.67 5.69 -19.40
CA ILE A 475 7.61 5.59 -20.40
C ILE A 475 7.83 6.67 -21.47
N SER A 476 7.62 6.31 -22.73
CA SER A 476 7.58 7.30 -23.81
C SER A 476 6.20 7.93 -23.86
N THR A 477 6.14 9.24 -23.90
CA THR A 477 4.91 10.02 -23.96
C THR A 477 5.16 11.30 -24.75
N VAL A 478 4.20 12.21 -24.74
CA VAL A 478 4.27 13.50 -25.44
C VAL A 478 4.27 14.63 -24.41
N ASP A 479 5.16 15.59 -24.59
CA ASP A 479 5.16 16.81 -23.78
C ASP A 479 3.88 17.61 -24.02
N SER A 480 3.28 18.11 -22.94
CA SER A 480 1.99 18.80 -22.99
C SER A 480 2.02 20.20 -23.61
N VAL A 481 3.22 20.79 -23.70
CA VAL A 481 3.43 22.16 -24.22
C VAL A 481 3.96 22.12 -25.64
N THR A 482 5.04 21.33 -25.85
CA THR A 482 5.73 21.30 -27.15
C THR A 482 5.13 20.28 -28.14
N GLY A 483 4.40 19.28 -27.64
CA GLY A 483 3.90 18.17 -28.47
C GLY A 483 4.99 17.18 -28.89
N GLU A 484 6.22 17.35 -28.43
CA GLU A 484 7.35 16.47 -28.77
C GLU A 484 7.34 15.18 -27.95
N ALA A 485 7.93 14.12 -28.51
CA ALA A 485 8.12 12.85 -27.80
C ALA A 485 9.14 13.03 -26.67
N VAL A 486 8.74 12.70 -25.45
CA VAL A 486 9.57 12.80 -24.26
C VAL A 486 9.55 11.50 -23.46
N THR A 487 10.53 11.32 -22.61
CA THR A 487 10.56 10.19 -21.66
C THR A 487 10.18 10.68 -20.27
N GLU A 488 9.11 10.14 -19.75
CA GLU A 488 8.63 10.42 -18.40
C GLU A 488 8.99 9.26 -17.45
N MET A 489 9.28 9.59 -16.19
CA MET A 489 9.48 8.61 -15.14
C MET A 489 8.19 8.42 -14.37
N ILE A 490 7.64 7.22 -14.36
CA ILE A 490 6.42 6.88 -13.63
C ILE A 490 6.65 5.75 -12.64
N SER A 491 5.69 5.52 -11.75
CA SER A 491 5.68 4.31 -10.92
C SER A 491 5.46 3.09 -11.82
N GLY A 492 6.15 2.00 -11.51
CA GLY A 492 6.03 0.74 -12.23
C GLY A 492 5.02 -0.24 -11.62
N ARG A 493 4.32 0.17 -10.57
CA ARG A 493 3.29 -0.63 -9.89
C ARG A 493 1.91 -0.23 -10.34
#